data_5945a99aa4472bcd6ac6f8c80c2b1c96
#
_entry.id   5945a99aa4472bcd6ac6f8c80c2b1c96
#
_cell.length_a   1.000
_cell.length_b   1.000
_cell.length_c   1.000
_cell.angle_alpha   90.00
_cell.angle_beta   90.00
_cell.angle_gamma   90.00
#
_symmetry.space_group_name_H-M   'P 1'
#
loop_
_entity.id
_entity.type
_entity.pdbx_description
1 polymer ?
#
loop_
_entity_poly.entity_id
_entity_poly.type
_entity_poly.pdbx_seq_one_letter_code
_entity_poly.pdbx_strand_id
1 'polypeptide(L)'
;MGVTWGVSSCGGPSIPFRGGRRDATAAGRPGVPEPFQDLATHTEKFRQQGLSATEMITLVACGHTLGGVRSSDFPELVAPNPDRPGVDQFAFFDTTGAPDTPDAFDHSV
;
A
#
# COMPACT_ATOMS: atom_id res chain seq x y z
N MET A 1 -11.72 -8.98 -5.81
CA MET A 1 -11.16 -10.36 -5.88
C MET A 1 -9.65 -10.39 -5.72
N GLY A 2 -8.87 -9.61 -6.48
CA GLY A 2 -7.40 -9.63 -6.40
C GLY A 2 -6.83 -9.40 -4.99
N VAL A 3 -7.24 -8.33 -4.33
CA VAL A 3 -6.80 -8.02 -2.95
C VAL A 3 -7.18 -9.13 -1.97
N THR A 4 -8.41 -9.61 -2.03
CA THR A 4 -8.91 -10.68 -1.16
C THR A 4 -8.08 -11.94 -1.27
N TRP A 5 -7.78 -12.33 -2.52
CA TRP A 5 -6.96 -13.51 -2.79
C TRP A 5 -5.50 -13.28 -2.39
N GLY A 6 -4.92 -12.13 -2.74
CA GLY A 6 -3.53 -11.80 -2.43
C GLY A 6 -3.25 -11.81 -0.93
N VAL A 7 -4.06 -11.09 -0.15
CA VAL A 7 -3.91 -11.05 1.32
C VAL A 7 -4.03 -12.44 1.92
N SER A 8 -5.00 -13.24 1.50
CA SER A 8 -5.19 -14.61 1.99
C SER A 8 -4.04 -15.54 1.61
N SER A 9 -3.48 -15.38 0.40
CA SER A 9 -2.34 -16.18 -0.08
C SER A 9 -1.04 -15.89 0.69
N CYS A 10 -0.91 -14.67 1.21
CA CYS A 10 0.22 -14.25 2.05
C CYS A 10 -0.02 -14.53 3.55
N GLY A 11 -0.99 -15.35 3.92
CA GLY A 11 -1.29 -15.70 5.31
C GLY A 11 -2.11 -14.67 6.07
N GLY A 12 -2.61 -13.63 5.42
CA GLY A 12 -3.46 -12.61 6.02
C GLY A 12 -4.90 -13.06 6.26
N PRO A 13 -5.71 -12.21 6.89
CA PRO A 13 -7.08 -12.54 7.25
C PRO A 13 -7.97 -12.77 6.00
N SER A 14 -8.98 -13.59 6.15
CA SER A 14 -10.01 -13.74 5.13
C SER A 14 -10.88 -12.49 5.06
N ILE A 15 -10.84 -11.81 3.91
CA ILE A 15 -11.63 -10.61 3.66
C ILE A 15 -12.94 -11.00 2.97
N PRO A 16 -14.11 -10.76 3.60
CA PRO A 16 -15.39 -11.03 2.97
C PRO A 16 -15.55 -10.23 1.67
N PHE A 17 -15.94 -10.91 0.60
CA PHE A 17 -16.15 -10.27 -0.69
C PHE A 17 -17.59 -10.48 -1.17
N ARG A 18 -18.22 -9.38 -1.56
CA ARG A 18 -19.54 -9.39 -2.20
C ARG A 18 -19.42 -8.82 -3.62
N GLY A 19 -19.82 -9.60 -4.59
CA GLY A 19 -19.91 -9.18 -5.99
C GLY A 19 -21.14 -8.29 -6.25
N GLY A 20 -21.33 -7.93 -7.52
CA GLY A 20 -22.51 -7.17 -7.97
C GLY A 20 -22.39 -5.66 -7.93
N ARG A 21 -21.20 -5.11 -7.67
CA ARG A 21 -20.95 -3.68 -7.85
C ARG A 21 -20.94 -3.35 -9.34
N ARG A 22 -21.52 -2.20 -9.69
CA ARG A 22 -21.43 -1.65 -11.03
C ARG A 22 -20.21 -0.75 -11.15
N ASP A 23 -19.52 -0.85 -12.27
CA ASP A 23 -18.42 0.05 -12.57
C ASP A 23 -18.96 1.49 -12.75
N ALA A 24 -18.14 2.47 -12.39
CA ALA A 24 -18.45 3.86 -12.61
C ALA A 24 -18.49 4.17 -14.10
N THR A 25 -19.38 5.05 -14.52
CA THR A 25 -19.49 5.51 -15.91
C THR A 25 -18.56 6.67 -16.24
N ALA A 26 -17.91 7.24 -15.23
CA ALA A 26 -16.95 8.33 -15.35
C ALA A 26 -15.89 8.21 -14.26
N ALA A 27 -14.75 8.88 -14.46
CA ALA A 27 -13.70 8.95 -13.45
C ALA A 27 -14.24 9.57 -12.15
N GLY A 28 -13.85 9.00 -11.02
CA GLY A 28 -14.11 9.56 -9.70
C GLY A 28 -13.29 10.83 -9.44
N ARG A 29 -13.41 11.37 -8.22
CA ARG A 29 -12.56 12.49 -7.81
C ARG A 29 -11.09 12.06 -7.83
N PRO A 30 -10.17 12.87 -8.39
CA PRO A 30 -8.76 12.61 -8.31
C PRO A 30 -8.29 12.70 -6.85
N GLY A 31 -7.31 11.90 -6.50
CA GLY A 31 -6.69 12.03 -5.18
C GLY A 31 -6.39 10.71 -4.49
N VAL A 32 -5.38 10.01 -4.99
CA VAL A 32 -4.71 8.97 -4.21
C VAL A 32 -3.97 9.65 -3.05
N PRO A 33 -4.01 9.10 -1.83
CA PRO A 33 -3.12 9.55 -0.75
C PRO A 33 -1.67 9.38 -1.15
N GLU A 34 -0.87 10.43 -0.98
CA GLU A 34 0.56 10.42 -1.32
C GLU A 34 1.40 10.65 -0.06
N PRO A 35 2.57 10.02 0.08
CA PRO A 35 3.35 10.03 1.33
C PRO A 35 3.81 11.42 1.78
N PHE A 36 3.98 12.36 0.84
CA PHE A 36 4.40 13.73 1.12
C PHE A 36 3.27 14.69 1.55
N GLN A 37 2.02 14.22 1.58
CA GLN A 37 0.87 15.04 1.97
C GLN A 37 0.72 15.07 3.49
N ASP A 38 0.08 16.13 3.98
CA ASP A 38 -0.19 16.29 5.41
C ASP A 38 -1.33 15.37 5.90
N LEU A 39 -1.40 15.22 7.22
CA LEU A 39 -2.39 14.38 7.87
C LEU A 39 -3.83 14.83 7.60
N ALA A 40 -4.06 16.14 7.49
CA ALA A 40 -5.40 16.67 7.22
C ALA A 40 -5.89 16.26 5.83
N THR A 41 -5.01 16.34 4.83
CA THR A 41 -5.27 15.88 3.47
C THR A 41 -5.53 14.38 3.42
N HIS A 42 -4.72 13.57 4.10
CA HIS A 42 -4.93 12.12 4.20
C HIS A 42 -6.28 11.81 4.83
N THR A 43 -6.57 12.40 5.98
CA THR A 43 -7.83 12.18 6.69
C THR A 43 -9.03 12.50 5.80
N GLU A 44 -8.99 13.61 5.06
CA GLU A 44 -10.08 13.98 4.16
C GLU A 44 -10.21 13.01 2.97
N LYS A 45 -9.11 12.55 2.39
CA LYS A 45 -9.14 11.57 1.29
C LYS A 45 -9.74 10.23 1.74
N PHE A 46 -9.35 9.73 2.91
CA PHE A 46 -9.92 8.51 3.47
C PHE A 46 -11.39 8.70 3.86
N ARG A 47 -11.76 9.86 4.42
CA ARG A 47 -13.15 10.20 4.70
C ARG A 47 -14.03 10.19 3.44
N GLN A 48 -13.52 10.67 2.32
CA GLN A 48 -14.23 10.63 1.02
C GLN A 48 -14.45 9.19 0.52
N GLN A 49 -13.62 8.26 0.95
CA GLN A 49 -13.78 6.82 0.68
C GLN A 49 -14.72 6.14 1.71
N GLY A 50 -15.26 6.88 2.66
CA GLY A 50 -16.13 6.36 3.71
C GLY A 50 -15.41 5.77 4.91
N LEU A 51 -14.12 6.07 5.08
CA LEU A 51 -13.27 5.54 6.15
C LEU A 51 -13.05 6.58 7.24
N SER A 52 -13.06 6.13 8.48
CA SER A 52 -12.67 6.93 9.66
C SER A 52 -11.14 7.05 9.76
N ALA A 53 -10.66 7.96 10.63
CA ALA A 53 -9.24 8.10 10.90
C ALA A 53 -8.61 6.81 11.48
N THR A 54 -9.34 6.08 12.32
CA THR A 54 -8.88 4.79 12.86
C THR A 54 -8.74 3.75 11.75
N GLU A 55 -9.71 3.67 10.85
CA GLU A 55 -9.66 2.77 9.70
C GLU A 55 -8.55 3.16 8.72
N MET A 56 -8.30 4.46 8.53
CA MET A 56 -7.17 4.96 7.77
C MET A 56 -5.84 4.45 8.34
N ILE A 57 -5.61 4.64 9.64
CA ILE A 57 -4.39 4.18 10.31
C ILE A 57 -4.23 2.66 10.17
N THR A 58 -5.29 1.92 10.42
CA THR A 58 -5.28 0.46 10.32
C THR A 58 -4.95 -0.01 8.89
N LEU A 59 -5.59 0.59 7.88
CA LEU A 59 -5.34 0.23 6.48
C LEU A 59 -3.91 0.56 6.04
N VAL A 60 -3.37 1.70 6.44
CA VAL A 60 -2.00 2.10 6.09
C VAL A 60 -1.00 1.17 6.78
N ALA A 61 -1.12 0.98 8.09
CA ALA A 61 -0.23 0.12 8.85
C ALA A 61 -0.27 -1.34 8.34
N CYS A 62 -1.46 -1.96 8.29
CA CYS A 62 -1.57 -3.33 7.81
C CYS A 62 -1.25 -3.49 6.32
N GLY A 63 -1.45 -2.46 5.51
CA GLY A 63 -1.10 -2.47 4.09
C GLY A 63 0.40 -2.52 3.85
N HIS A 64 1.18 -1.90 4.73
CA HIS A 64 2.64 -1.85 4.65
C HIS A 64 3.34 -3.12 5.13
N THR A 65 2.63 -4.16 5.54
CA THR A 65 3.22 -5.48 5.76
C THR A 65 3.56 -6.19 4.45
N LEU A 66 3.03 -5.74 3.32
CA LEU A 66 3.20 -6.35 2.01
C LEU A 66 3.76 -5.36 1.00
N GLY A 67 4.65 -5.86 0.13
CA GLY A 67 5.14 -5.11 -1.02
C GLY A 67 6.26 -4.12 -0.68
N GLY A 68 6.37 -3.08 -1.47
CA GLY A 68 7.43 -2.08 -1.34
C GLY A 68 7.33 -0.99 -2.41
N VAL A 69 8.39 -0.22 -2.54
CA VAL A 69 8.48 0.94 -3.45
C VAL A 69 9.65 0.83 -4.42
N ARG A 70 9.55 1.51 -5.53
CA ARG A 70 10.57 1.55 -6.58
C ARG A 70 11.32 2.88 -6.56
N SER A 71 12.60 2.84 -6.92
CA SER A 71 13.43 4.05 -7.04
C SER A 71 12.98 4.98 -8.15
N SER A 72 12.30 4.48 -9.19
CA SER A 72 11.70 5.30 -10.25
C SER A 72 10.57 6.19 -9.74
N ASP A 73 9.82 5.71 -8.77
CA ASP A 73 8.64 6.39 -8.25
C ASP A 73 8.96 7.21 -6.99
N PHE A 74 9.88 6.71 -6.16
CA PHE A 74 10.25 7.29 -4.86
C PHE A 74 11.78 7.29 -4.66
N PRO A 75 12.53 8.08 -5.44
CA PRO A 75 14.00 8.10 -5.37
C PRO A 75 14.53 8.61 -4.02
N GLU A 76 13.73 9.35 -3.27
CA GLU A 76 14.05 9.81 -1.91
C GLU A 76 14.00 8.69 -0.86
N LEU A 77 13.25 7.62 -1.13
CA LEU A 77 13.14 6.45 -0.24
C LEU A 77 14.04 5.32 -0.68
N VAL A 78 14.21 5.13 -1.99
CA VAL A 78 15.02 4.07 -2.57
C VAL A 78 16.05 4.66 -3.51
N ALA A 79 17.30 4.76 -3.04
CA ALA A 79 18.38 5.31 -3.86
C ALA A 79 18.60 4.46 -5.12
N PRO A 80 18.78 5.10 -6.30
CA PRO A 80 19.18 4.39 -7.51
C PRO A 80 20.54 3.69 -7.29
N ASN A 81 20.69 2.49 -7.86
CA ASN A 81 21.95 1.77 -7.77
C ASN A 81 23.00 2.42 -8.70
N PRO A 82 24.11 2.95 -8.17
CA PRO A 82 25.13 3.60 -8.98
C PRO A 82 25.84 2.66 -9.94
N ASP A 83 25.94 1.37 -9.60
CA ASP A 83 26.62 0.36 -10.41
C ASP A 83 25.74 -0.17 -11.57
N ARG A 84 24.45 0.17 -11.55
CA ARG A 84 23.47 -0.26 -12.57
C ARG A 84 22.57 0.88 -12.99
N PRO A 85 23.08 1.91 -13.66
CA PRO A 85 22.30 3.07 -14.12
C PRO A 85 21.13 2.63 -15.01
N GLY A 86 19.95 3.21 -14.77
CA GLY A 86 18.73 2.89 -15.54
C GLY A 86 18.01 1.59 -15.12
N VAL A 87 18.57 0.86 -14.15
CA VAL A 87 17.85 -0.29 -13.56
C VAL A 87 17.11 0.20 -12.33
N ASP A 88 15.79 0.02 -12.36
CA ASP A 88 14.94 0.36 -11.25
C ASP A 88 15.24 -0.53 -10.04
N GLN A 89 15.43 0.10 -8.89
CA GLN A 89 15.64 -0.61 -7.62
C GLN A 89 14.30 -0.73 -6.90
N PHE A 90 14.15 -1.80 -6.13
CA PHE A 90 12.96 -2.06 -5.34
C PHE A 90 13.36 -2.31 -3.88
N ALA A 91 12.73 -1.60 -2.96
CA ALA A 91 12.87 -1.84 -1.52
C ALA A 91 11.54 -2.27 -0.94
N PHE A 92 11.55 -3.33 -0.16
CA PHE A 92 10.39 -3.78 0.59
C PHE A 92 10.07 -2.83 1.74
N PHE A 93 8.82 -2.75 2.15
CA PHE A 93 8.40 -1.93 3.28
C PHE A 93 8.98 -2.45 4.60
N ASP A 94 9.03 -3.77 4.76
CA ASP A 94 9.67 -4.38 5.92
C ASP A 94 11.19 -4.49 5.69
N THR A 95 11.95 -3.74 6.49
CA THR A 95 13.42 -3.77 6.51
C THR A 95 13.99 -4.10 7.90
N THR A 96 13.17 -4.48 8.85
CA THR A 96 13.54 -4.55 10.28
C THR A 96 14.12 -5.89 10.76
N GLY A 97 14.75 -6.65 9.89
CA GLY A 97 15.71 -7.68 10.33
C GLY A 97 15.15 -9.03 10.78
N ALA A 98 13.87 -9.29 10.63
CA ALA A 98 13.38 -10.66 10.47
C ALA A 98 13.75 -11.16 9.06
N PRO A 99 13.86 -12.45 8.81
CA PRO A 99 14.02 -12.92 7.45
C PRO A 99 12.87 -12.30 6.63
N ASP A 100 13.25 -11.38 5.73
CA ASP A 100 12.34 -10.60 4.94
C ASP A 100 11.25 -11.49 4.35
N THR A 101 10.04 -11.32 4.82
CA THR A 101 8.86 -11.99 4.31
C THR A 101 7.93 -10.96 3.68
N PRO A 102 8.40 -10.22 2.62
CA PRO A 102 7.61 -9.16 1.99
C PRO A 102 6.34 -9.68 1.32
N ASP A 103 6.22 -10.97 1.23
CA ASP A 103 5.10 -11.75 0.73
C ASP A 103 4.27 -12.41 1.84
N ALA A 104 4.61 -12.18 3.11
CA ALA A 104 3.84 -12.65 4.26
C ALA A 104 3.10 -11.51 4.94
N PHE A 105 1.86 -11.74 5.29
CA PHE A 105 1.08 -10.81 6.09
C PHE A 105 1.40 -11.03 7.58
N ASP A 106 2.20 -10.16 8.16
CA ASP A 106 2.67 -10.25 9.53
C ASP A 106 2.52 -8.92 10.30
N HIS A 107 3.27 -8.71 11.36
CA HIS A 107 3.23 -7.54 12.22
C HIS A 107 4.50 -6.67 12.12
N SER A 108 5.35 -6.92 11.15
CA SER A 108 6.63 -6.24 10.94
C SER A 108 6.43 -4.90 10.21
N VAL A 109 5.78 -3.90 10.84
CA VAL A 109 5.51 -2.59 10.27
C VAL A 109 6.18 -1.49 11.07
#